data_e5887abc6223dcd40a101a4ad422d57e
#
_entry.id   e5887abc6223dcd40a101a4ad422d57e
#
_cell.length_a   1.000
_cell.length_b   1.000
_cell.length_c   1.000
_cell.angle_alpha   90.00
_cell.angle_beta   90.00
_cell.angle_gamma   90.00
#
_symmetry.space_group_name_H-M   'P 1'
#
loop_
_entity.id
_entity.type
_entity.pdbx_description
1 polymer ?
#
loop_
_entity_poly.entity_id
_entity_poly.type
_entity_poly.pdbx_seq_one_letter_code
_entity_poly.pdbx_strand_id
1 'polypeptide(L)'
;MHNIISNTSCLIILDNLEMLYILKELYGNIIITEEVLNEFGKEIPDWIKVVEVKNRNYLKILNTQVDLGEASTIALAMEYENNVIILDDLKARKLSKTLKLKMTGTLGILLKAKEKKIITSIENILLKMEEFNFRISVKVKNHIIQTAKKI
;
A
#
# COMPACT_ATOMS: atom_id res chain seq x y z
N MET A 1 -5.47 17.51 -3.86
CA MET A 1 -5.79 16.31 -3.05
C MET A 1 -5.58 15.06 -3.90
N HIS A 2 -4.83 14.10 -3.38
CA HIS A 2 -4.55 12.85 -4.11
C HIS A 2 -5.58 11.77 -3.78
N ASN A 3 -5.94 10.99 -4.78
CA ASN A 3 -6.60 9.71 -4.56
C ASN A 3 -5.56 8.70 -4.10
N ILE A 4 -5.84 7.98 -3.04
CA ILE A 4 -4.94 6.95 -2.48
C ILE A 4 -5.51 5.59 -2.86
N ILE A 5 -4.76 4.83 -3.63
CA ILE A 5 -5.17 3.52 -4.13
C ILE A 5 -4.23 2.48 -3.54
N SER A 6 -4.78 1.53 -2.77
CA SER A 6 -3.96 0.53 -2.09
C SER A 6 -4.02 -0.83 -2.76
N ASN A 7 -2.86 -1.48 -2.85
CA ASN A 7 -2.78 -2.89 -3.16
C ASN A 7 -3.09 -3.73 -1.91
N THR A 8 -3.18 -5.02 -2.10
CA THR A 8 -3.61 -5.99 -1.08
C THR A 8 -2.61 -6.14 0.07
N SER A 9 -1.31 -6.16 -0.23
CA SER A 9 -0.26 -6.43 0.77
C SER A 9 -0.32 -5.50 1.97
N CYS A 10 -0.46 -4.21 1.74
CA CYS A 10 -0.51 -3.22 2.82
C CYS A 10 -1.74 -3.44 3.69
N LEU A 11 -2.90 -3.75 3.09
CA LEU A 11 -4.12 -4.02 3.82
C LEU A 11 -3.96 -5.24 4.74
N ILE A 12 -3.39 -6.32 4.20
CA ILE A 12 -3.17 -7.55 4.95
C ILE A 12 -2.22 -7.32 6.11
N ILE A 13 -1.10 -6.65 5.86
CA ILE A 13 -0.09 -6.37 6.89
C ILE A 13 -0.69 -5.52 8.01
N LEU A 14 -1.34 -4.42 7.67
CA LEU A 14 -1.92 -3.53 8.67
C LEU A 14 -3.08 -4.18 9.41
N ASP A 15 -3.89 -4.99 8.73
CA ASP A 15 -4.97 -5.73 9.37
C ASP A 15 -4.43 -6.75 10.38
N ASN A 16 -3.39 -7.49 10.01
CA ASN A 16 -2.74 -8.46 10.91
C ASN A 16 -2.13 -7.76 12.15
N LEU A 17 -1.65 -6.55 12.00
CA LEU A 17 -1.13 -5.74 13.10
C LEU A 17 -2.22 -5.02 13.90
N GLU A 18 -3.48 -5.16 13.49
CA GLU A 18 -4.62 -4.43 14.06
C GLU A 18 -4.43 -2.92 13.94
N MET A 19 -3.79 -2.47 12.86
CA MET A 19 -3.41 -1.08 12.63
C MET A 19 -3.95 -0.53 11.31
N LEU A 20 -5.02 -1.12 10.77
CA LEU A 20 -5.61 -0.66 9.51
C LEU A 20 -6.08 0.81 9.62
N TYR A 21 -6.48 1.23 10.83
CA TYR A 21 -6.91 2.60 11.13
C TYR A 21 -5.88 3.67 10.74
N ILE A 22 -4.60 3.31 10.64
CA ILE A 22 -3.53 4.24 10.23
C ILE A 22 -3.84 4.87 8.88
N LEU A 23 -4.38 4.09 7.95
CA LEU A 23 -4.74 4.59 6.62
C LEU A 23 -5.84 5.64 6.70
N LYS A 24 -6.83 5.43 7.55
CA LYS A 24 -7.89 6.41 7.80
C LYS A 24 -7.33 7.69 8.41
N GLU A 25 -6.48 7.55 9.43
CA GLU A 25 -5.86 8.68 10.11
C GLU A 25 -5.00 9.53 9.16
N LEU A 26 -4.26 8.88 8.26
CA LEU A 26 -3.40 9.57 7.31
C LEU A 26 -4.15 10.19 6.15
N TYR A 27 -5.17 9.51 5.61
CA TYR A 27 -5.76 9.85 4.32
C TYR A 27 -7.27 10.11 4.35
N GLY A 28 -7.94 9.76 5.41
CA GLY A 28 -9.40 9.85 5.51
C GLY A 28 -10.11 8.72 4.78
N ASN A 29 -9.96 8.67 3.47
CA ASN A 29 -10.52 7.60 2.63
C ASN A 29 -9.44 7.02 1.75
N ILE A 30 -9.54 5.73 1.44
CA ILE A 30 -8.70 5.10 0.43
C ILE A 30 -9.57 4.33 -0.56
N ILE A 31 -8.98 4.03 -1.70
CA ILE A 31 -9.64 3.31 -2.79
C ILE A 31 -8.93 1.98 -2.98
N ILE A 32 -9.69 0.93 -3.23
CA ILE A 32 -9.16 -0.37 -3.66
C ILE A 32 -9.98 -0.85 -4.86
N THR A 33 -9.39 -1.74 -5.64
CA THR A 33 -10.10 -2.37 -6.75
C THR A 33 -10.94 -3.55 -6.26
N GLU A 34 -11.85 -4.02 -7.10
CA GLU A 34 -12.59 -5.26 -6.83
C GLU A 34 -11.65 -6.46 -6.69
N GLU A 35 -10.59 -6.50 -7.51
CA GLU A 35 -9.58 -7.55 -7.48
C GLU A 35 -8.86 -7.58 -6.12
N VAL A 36 -8.50 -6.41 -5.61
CA VAL A 36 -7.87 -6.29 -4.29
C VAL A 36 -8.84 -6.71 -3.19
N LEU A 37 -10.10 -6.32 -3.28
CA LEU A 37 -11.12 -6.74 -2.30
C LEU A 37 -11.22 -8.27 -2.24
N ASN A 38 -11.27 -8.91 -3.40
CA ASN A 38 -11.34 -10.37 -3.48
C ASN A 38 -10.11 -11.06 -2.87
N GLU A 39 -8.92 -10.51 -3.12
CA GLU A 39 -7.68 -11.03 -2.51
C GLU A 39 -7.64 -10.84 -1.01
N PHE A 40 -8.11 -9.68 -0.53
CA PHE A 40 -8.16 -9.39 0.90
C PHE A 40 -9.10 -10.36 1.64
N GLY A 41 -10.24 -10.66 1.02
CA GLY A 41 -11.15 -11.73 1.47
C GLY A 41 -11.88 -11.47 2.78
N LYS A 42 -11.90 -10.25 3.26
CA LYS A 42 -12.55 -9.84 4.51
C LYS A 42 -13.44 -8.64 4.28
N GLU A 43 -14.31 -8.36 5.25
CA GLU A 43 -15.10 -7.14 5.25
C GLU A 43 -14.16 -5.94 5.39
N ILE A 44 -14.53 -4.84 4.77
CA ILE A 44 -13.78 -3.58 4.81
C ILE A 44 -14.60 -2.51 5.52
N PRO A 45 -13.92 -1.56 6.19
CA PRO A 45 -14.62 -0.41 6.78
C PRO A 45 -15.18 0.52 5.70
N ASP A 46 -16.12 1.36 6.08
CA ASP A 46 -16.83 2.25 5.15
C ASP A 46 -15.96 3.33 4.52
N TRP A 47 -14.80 3.63 5.12
CA TRP A 47 -13.86 4.60 4.56
C TRP A 47 -12.95 4.03 3.47
N ILE A 48 -13.03 2.73 3.21
CA ILE A 48 -12.39 2.08 2.05
C ILE A 48 -13.44 1.93 0.95
N LYS A 49 -13.20 2.57 -0.19
CA LYS A 49 -14.10 2.53 -1.33
C LYS A 49 -13.61 1.54 -2.36
N VAL A 50 -14.51 0.71 -2.87
CA VAL A 50 -14.20 -0.26 -3.92
C VAL A 50 -14.59 0.36 -5.26
N VAL A 51 -13.68 0.37 -6.21
CA VAL A 51 -13.88 0.93 -7.55
C VAL A 51 -13.48 -0.09 -8.59
N GLU A 52 -14.34 -0.25 -9.61
CA GLU A 52 -14.07 -1.15 -10.73
C GLU A 52 -13.08 -0.50 -11.72
N VAL A 53 -12.10 -1.28 -12.17
CA VAL A 53 -11.23 -0.85 -13.27
C VAL A 53 -12.05 -0.82 -14.55
N LYS A 54 -12.11 0.31 -15.21
CA LYS A 54 -12.88 0.47 -16.46
C LYS A 54 -12.14 -0.08 -17.68
N ASN A 55 -10.84 0.20 -17.77
CA ASN A 55 -10.02 -0.28 -18.89
C ASN A 55 -9.56 -1.71 -18.67
N ARG A 56 -10.43 -2.67 -18.99
CA ARG A 56 -10.19 -4.11 -18.77
C ARG A 56 -9.06 -4.64 -19.66
N ASN A 57 -8.87 -4.09 -20.84
CA ASN A 57 -7.78 -4.49 -21.73
C ASN A 57 -6.42 -4.09 -21.15
N TYR A 58 -6.33 -2.91 -20.60
CA TYR A 58 -5.09 -2.44 -19.96
C TYR A 58 -4.76 -3.29 -18.74
N LEU A 59 -5.75 -3.61 -17.92
CA LEU A 59 -5.60 -4.53 -16.79
C LEU A 59 -5.02 -5.86 -17.25
N LYS A 60 -5.56 -6.42 -18.31
CA LYS A 60 -5.12 -7.70 -18.86
C LYS A 60 -3.65 -7.66 -19.31
N ILE A 61 -3.24 -6.56 -19.95
CA ILE A 61 -1.86 -6.37 -20.39
C ILE A 61 -0.93 -6.29 -19.16
N LEU A 62 -1.28 -5.50 -18.15
CA LEU A 62 -0.48 -5.35 -16.94
C LEU A 62 -0.37 -6.68 -16.17
N ASN A 63 -1.43 -7.48 -16.19
CA ASN A 63 -1.45 -8.78 -15.50
C ASN A 63 -0.51 -9.81 -16.12
N THR A 64 0.04 -9.57 -17.29
CA THR A 64 1.11 -10.41 -17.87
C THR A 64 2.45 -10.18 -17.18
N GLN A 65 2.62 -9.06 -16.48
CA GLN A 65 3.88 -8.67 -15.87
C GLN A 65 3.86 -8.73 -14.35
N VAL A 66 2.72 -8.46 -13.74
CA VAL A 66 2.53 -8.45 -12.28
C VAL A 66 1.24 -9.19 -11.94
N ASP A 67 1.03 -9.54 -10.67
CA ASP A 67 -0.18 -10.26 -10.28
C ASP A 67 -1.44 -9.41 -10.47
N LEU A 68 -2.59 -10.06 -10.35
CA LEU A 68 -3.88 -9.42 -10.67
C LEU A 68 -4.19 -8.23 -9.77
N GLY A 69 -3.96 -8.34 -8.47
CA GLY A 69 -4.22 -7.24 -7.53
C GLY A 69 -3.33 -6.04 -7.85
N GLU A 70 -2.06 -6.27 -8.09
CA GLU A 70 -1.09 -5.24 -8.48
C GLU A 70 -1.45 -4.61 -9.81
N ALA A 71 -1.77 -5.43 -10.80
CA ALA A 71 -2.17 -4.97 -12.12
C ALA A 71 -3.41 -4.09 -12.06
N SER A 72 -4.41 -4.49 -11.26
CA SER A 72 -5.64 -3.72 -11.10
C SER A 72 -5.39 -2.37 -10.41
N THR A 73 -4.52 -2.35 -9.42
CA THR A 73 -4.14 -1.12 -8.71
C THR A 73 -3.48 -0.12 -9.66
N ILE A 74 -2.54 -0.60 -10.48
CA ILE A 74 -1.86 0.23 -11.47
C ILE A 74 -2.85 0.71 -12.55
N ALA A 75 -3.69 -0.19 -13.06
CA ALA A 75 -4.68 0.14 -14.08
C ALA A 75 -5.65 1.21 -13.60
N LEU A 76 -6.13 1.08 -12.35
CA LEU A 76 -7.03 2.07 -11.78
C LEU A 76 -6.33 3.42 -11.60
N ALA A 77 -5.07 3.41 -11.16
CA ALA A 77 -4.29 4.64 -10.99
C ALA A 77 -4.16 5.43 -12.30
N MET A 78 -4.05 4.73 -13.42
CA MET A 78 -3.97 5.37 -14.74
C MET A 78 -5.29 6.04 -15.15
N GLU A 79 -6.39 5.74 -14.47
CA GLU A 79 -7.69 6.35 -14.75
C GLU A 79 -7.92 7.65 -13.95
N TYR A 80 -7.02 7.98 -13.01
CA TYR A 80 -7.10 9.20 -12.20
C TYR A 80 -5.92 10.11 -12.50
N GLU A 81 -6.17 11.42 -12.50
CA GLU A 81 -5.11 12.41 -12.74
C GLU A 81 -4.17 12.56 -11.54
N ASN A 82 -4.73 12.63 -10.33
CA ASN A 82 -3.97 12.81 -9.11
C ASN A 82 -4.14 11.59 -8.21
N ASN A 83 -3.07 10.79 -8.10
CA ASN A 83 -3.13 9.60 -7.25
C ASN A 83 -1.77 9.26 -6.68
N VAL A 84 -1.80 8.51 -5.57
CA VAL A 84 -0.63 7.84 -5.00
C VAL A 84 -1.05 6.40 -4.77
N ILE A 85 -0.27 5.45 -5.23
CA ILE A 85 -0.54 4.04 -5.02
C ILE A 85 0.31 3.50 -3.87
N ILE A 86 -0.28 2.59 -3.10
CA ILE A 86 0.42 1.90 -2.02
C ILE A 86 0.77 0.51 -2.54
N LEU A 87 2.06 0.24 -2.68
CA LEU A 87 2.55 -0.93 -3.40
C LEU A 87 3.91 -1.35 -2.85
N ASP A 88 4.05 -2.62 -2.43
CA ASP A 88 5.28 -3.12 -1.83
C ASP A 88 6.15 -3.93 -2.78
N ASP A 89 5.56 -4.67 -3.71
CA ASP A 89 6.30 -5.56 -4.61
C ASP A 89 7.27 -4.79 -5.51
N LEU A 90 8.54 -5.23 -5.55
CA LEU A 90 9.58 -4.54 -6.31
C LEU A 90 9.30 -4.50 -7.80
N LYS A 91 8.81 -5.59 -8.37
CA LYS A 91 8.51 -5.66 -9.80
C LYS A 91 7.38 -4.71 -10.19
N ALA A 92 6.32 -4.70 -9.38
CA ALA A 92 5.21 -3.80 -9.56
C ALA A 92 5.63 -2.33 -9.36
N ARG A 93 6.51 -2.05 -8.40
CA ARG A 93 7.05 -0.71 -8.18
C ARG A 93 7.88 -0.22 -9.36
N LYS A 94 8.70 -1.08 -9.95
CA LYS A 94 9.48 -0.74 -11.15
C LYS A 94 8.57 -0.39 -12.32
N LEU A 95 7.53 -1.19 -12.54
CA LEU A 95 6.55 -0.94 -13.59
C LEU A 95 5.84 0.40 -13.36
N SER A 96 5.40 0.66 -12.14
CA SER A 96 4.75 1.92 -11.77
C SER A 96 5.64 3.12 -11.99
N LYS A 97 6.92 3.00 -11.67
CA LYS A 97 7.90 4.05 -11.91
C LYS A 97 8.06 4.35 -13.40
N THR A 98 8.11 3.31 -14.22
CA THR A 98 8.14 3.45 -15.69
C THR A 98 6.92 4.20 -16.20
N LEU A 99 5.76 3.96 -15.59
CA LEU A 99 4.50 4.63 -15.94
C LEU A 99 4.37 6.01 -15.27
N LYS A 100 5.39 6.46 -14.55
CA LYS A 100 5.44 7.76 -13.86
C LYS A 100 4.35 7.95 -12.80
N LEU A 101 3.98 6.87 -12.13
CA LEU A 101 3.02 6.90 -11.03
C LEU A 101 3.74 7.20 -9.72
N LYS A 102 3.09 7.97 -8.87
CA LYS A 102 3.57 8.22 -7.51
C LYS A 102 3.22 7.03 -6.65
N MET A 103 4.15 6.59 -5.81
CA MET A 103 3.92 5.40 -4.99
C MET A 103 4.57 5.53 -3.61
N THR A 104 4.03 4.78 -2.67
CA THR A 104 4.61 4.54 -1.37
C THR A 104 4.44 3.07 -1.03
N GLY A 105 5.10 2.57 0.00
CA GLY A 105 4.94 1.20 0.48
C GLY A 105 4.49 1.19 1.93
N THR A 106 4.29 -0.01 2.48
CA THR A 106 3.87 -0.17 3.88
C THR A 106 4.85 0.50 4.84
N LEU A 107 6.17 0.36 4.61
CA LEU A 107 7.17 1.00 5.46
C LEU A 107 7.09 2.52 5.39
N GLY A 108 6.86 3.08 4.21
CA GLY A 108 6.65 4.52 4.03
C GLY A 108 5.41 5.03 4.77
N ILE A 109 4.33 4.24 4.76
CA ILE A 109 3.11 4.53 5.51
C ILE A 109 3.42 4.59 7.02
N LEU A 110 4.19 3.63 7.54
CA LEU A 110 4.55 3.60 8.95
C LEU A 110 5.43 4.78 9.35
N LEU A 111 6.39 5.16 8.51
CA LEU A 111 7.20 6.36 8.74
C LEU A 111 6.35 7.62 8.80
N LYS A 112 5.40 7.75 7.89
CA LYS A 112 4.48 8.88 7.86
C LYS A 112 3.59 8.91 9.10
N ALA A 113 3.14 7.75 9.55
CA ALA A 113 2.36 7.63 10.78
C ALA A 113 3.18 8.05 12.01
N LYS A 114 4.46 7.69 12.04
CA LYS A 114 5.40 8.14 13.10
C LYS A 114 5.56 9.65 13.08
N GLU A 115 5.78 10.22 11.90
CA GLU A 115 5.91 11.66 11.69
C GLU A 115 4.67 12.42 12.18
N LYS A 116 3.49 11.89 11.90
CA LYS A 116 2.20 12.46 12.32
C LYS A 116 1.82 12.12 13.77
N LYS A 117 2.68 11.41 14.48
CA LYS A 117 2.47 10.99 15.88
C LYS A 117 1.26 10.06 16.07
N ILE A 118 0.86 9.37 15.03
CA ILE A 118 -0.19 8.34 15.07
C ILE A 118 0.35 7.09 15.77
N ILE A 119 1.62 6.78 15.55
CA ILE A 119 2.33 5.72 16.25
C ILE A 119 3.53 6.32 16.99
N THR A 120 3.95 5.66 18.08
CA THR A 120 5.04 6.15 18.94
C THR A 120 6.36 5.44 18.66
N SER A 121 6.33 4.14 18.36
CA SER A 121 7.52 3.33 18.11
C SER A 121 7.37 2.51 16.84
N ILE A 122 8.32 2.64 15.93
CA ILE A 122 8.34 1.85 14.70
C ILE A 122 9.03 0.50 14.90
N GLU A 123 9.96 0.43 15.86
CA GLU A 123 10.78 -0.79 16.07
C GLU A 123 9.93 -2.00 16.46
N ASN A 124 8.98 -1.81 17.40
CA ASN A 124 8.09 -2.88 17.81
C ASN A 124 7.18 -3.35 16.68
N ILE A 125 6.76 -2.42 15.84
CA ILE A 125 5.92 -2.74 14.67
C ILE A 125 6.70 -3.57 13.66
N LEU A 126 7.96 -3.22 13.40
CA LEU A 126 8.82 -3.97 12.49
C LEU A 126 9.03 -5.41 12.98
N LEU A 127 9.21 -5.59 14.30
CA LEU A 127 9.32 -6.94 14.89
C LEU A 127 8.05 -7.75 14.66
N LYS A 128 6.88 -7.16 14.88
CA LYS A 128 5.60 -7.83 14.64
C LYS A 128 5.39 -8.16 13.16
N MET A 129 5.81 -7.29 12.26
CA MET A 129 5.74 -7.55 10.82
C MET A 129 6.52 -8.79 10.44
N GLU A 130 7.69 -8.99 11.01
CA GLU A 130 8.51 -10.17 10.77
C GLU A 130 7.79 -11.45 11.24
N GLU A 131 7.02 -11.39 12.33
CA GLU A 131 6.21 -12.52 12.82
C GLU A 131 5.12 -12.92 11.80
N PHE A 132 4.64 -11.99 11.01
CA PHE A 132 3.65 -12.24 9.96
C PHE A 132 4.29 -12.48 8.59
N ASN A 133 5.56 -12.90 8.57
CA ASN A 133 6.30 -13.24 7.35
C ASN A 133 6.55 -12.06 6.39
N PHE A 134 6.44 -10.84 6.86
CA PHE A 134 6.88 -9.69 6.08
C PHE A 134 8.40 -9.56 6.21
N ARG A 135 9.09 -9.87 5.12
CA ARG A 135 10.56 -9.89 5.13
C ARG A 135 11.13 -8.52 4.88
N ILE A 136 11.96 -8.07 5.82
CA ILE A 136 12.66 -6.79 5.72
C ILE A 136 14.15 -7.11 5.82
N SER A 137 14.95 -6.66 4.85
CA SER A 137 16.39 -6.83 4.92
C SER A 137 16.94 -6.02 6.09
N VAL A 138 18.08 -6.46 6.66
CA VAL A 138 18.73 -5.75 7.76
C VAL A 138 19.06 -4.32 7.35
N LYS A 139 19.53 -4.13 6.12
CA LYS A 139 19.84 -2.80 5.59
C LYS A 139 18.64 -1.88 5.57
N VAL A 140 17.51 -2.36 5.06
CA VAL A 140 16.25 -1.59 4.99
C VAL A 140 15.73 -1.31 6.40
N LYS A 141 15.74 -2.32 7.28
CA LYS A 141 15.32 -2.18 8.68
C LYS A 141 16.10 -1.09 9.40
N ASN A 142 17.42 -1.11 9.28
CA ASN A 142 18.29 -0.11 9.89
C ASN A 142 18.02 1.28 9.33
N HIS A 143 17.83 1.39 8.03
CA HIS A 143 17.49 2.66 7.38
C HIS A 143 16.17 3.23 7.92
N ILE A 144 15.14 2.40 8.03
CA ILE A 144 13.83 2.82 8.56
C ILE A 144 13.94 3.28 10.00
N ILE A 145 14.67 2.52 10.85
CA ILE A 145 14.87 2.89 12.26
C ILE A 145 15.61 4.23 12.37
N GLN A 146 16.66 4.42 11.59
CA GLN A 146 17.43 5.67 11.60
C GLN A 146 16.58 6.84 11.11
N THR A 147 15.79 6.64 10.06
CA THR A 147 14.90 7.67 9.54
C THR A 147 13.85 8.06 10.59
N ALA A 148 13.28 7.07 11.28
CA ALA A 148 12.27 7.30 12.31
C ALA A 148 12.82 8.12 13.49
N LYS A 149 14.09 7.95 13.83
CA LYS A 149 14.75 8.70 14.92
C LYS A 149 14.91 10.18 14.61
N LYS A 150 14.91 10.55 13.33
CA LYS A 150 15.06 11.94 12.88
C LYS A 150 13.73 12.70 12.83
N ILE A 151 12.65 12.01 13.07
CA ILE A 151 11.30 12.58 13.05
C ILE A 151 10.91 13.13 14.43
#